data_7389d0ee2e65fa813344912e7b01cd1f
#
_entry.id   7389d0ee2e65fa813344912e7b01cd1f
#
_cell.length_a   1.000
_cell.length_b   1.000
_cell.length_c   1.000
_cell.angle_alpha   90.00
_cell.angle_beta   90.00
_cell.angle_gamma   90.00
#
_symmetry.space_group_name_H-M   'P 1'
#
loop_
_entity.id
_entity.type
_entity.pdbx_description
1 polymer ?
#
loop_
_entity_poly.entity_id
_entity_poly.type
_entity_poly.pdbx_seq_one_letter_code
_entity_poly.pdbx_strand_id
1 'polypeptide(L)'
;MLYFLAEWIHKTFDPPGFGVFQFITFRAAAAAITAMIISFFLGPKIIAKLKKMQIGEQAKTELMDKGLHLNKAGTPTMGGLIVLTSLLIPSILWADMKNMYVIMIILVTAWLGVVGFLDDYLKVIKKLPKGLIGRYKILGQIGIGLILGSSIYFFPELYSVGFAKFSTMTTVPFAKDLNFDFGIFYIPMVVFILTATSNAVNLTDGLDGLAIGTVSI
;
A
#
# COMPACT_ATOMS: atom_id res chain seq x y z
N MET A 1 16.29 -5.63 -5.08
CA MET A 1 17.07 -6.27 -6.15
C MET A 1 18.30 -5.45 -6.51
N LEU A 2 18.20 -4.19 -6.89
CA LEU A 2 19.36 -3.33 -7.16
C LEU A 2 20.28 -3.18 -5.95
N TYR A 3 19.70 -3.13 -4.75
CA TYR A 3 20.47 -3.14 -3.50
C TYR A 3 21.41 -4.36 -3.40
N PHE A 4 20.92 -5.57 -3.64
CA PHE A 4 21.75 -6.76 -3.57
C PHE A 4 22.82 -6.81 -4.66
N LEU A 5 22.48 -6.33 -5.86
CA LEU A 5 23.45 -6.21 -6.94
C LEU A 5 24.57 -5.22 -6.57
N ALA A 6 24.19 -4.07 -6.04
CA ALA A 6 25.16 -3.06 -5.59
C ALA A 6 26.01 -3.56 -4.42
N GLU A 7 25.41 -4.27 -3.47
CA GLU A 7 26.11 -4.92 -2.34
C GLU A 7 27.11 -5.96 -2.84
N TRP A 8 26.71 -6.80 -3.80
CA TRP A 8 27.57 -7.80 -4.40
C TRP A 8 28.76 -7.17 -5.15
N ILE A 9 28.50 -6.13 -5.97
CA ILE A 9 29.56 -5.40 -6.70
C ILE A 9 30.52 -4.76 -5.71
N HIS A 10 30.02 -4.13 -4.65
CA HIS A 10 30.86 -3.49 -3.63
C HIS A 10 31.75 -4.52 -2.92
N LYS A 11 31.21 -5.68 -2.54
CA LYS A 11 31.97 -6.75 -1.86
C LYS A 11 33.01 -7.44 -2.76
N THR A 12 32.74 -7.49 -4.10
CA THR A 12 33.60 -8.22 -5.02
C THR A 12 34.67 -7.33 -5.64
N PHE A 13 34.35 -6.10 -5.98
CA PHE A 13 35.23 -5.21 -6.77
C PHE A 13 35.62 -3.93 -6.02
N ASP A 14 34.93 -3.61 -4.91
CA ASP A 14 35.10 -2.40 -4.11
C ASP A 14 35.31 -1.10 -4.91
N PRO A 15 34.47 -0.82 -5.91
CA PRO A 15 34.62 0.40 -6.68
C PRO A 15 34.31 1.63 -5.84
N PRO A 16 35.04 2.75 -6.02
CA PRO A 16 34.82 3.95 -5.27
C PRO A 16 33.38 4.48 -5.45
N GLY A 17 32.72 4.81 -4.34
CA GLY A 17 31.37 5.34 -4.32
C GLY A 17 30.24 4.29 -4.17
N PHE A 18 30.49 3.00 -4.38
CA PHE A 18 29.44 1.98 -4.23
C PHE A 18 29.01 1.74 -2.78
N GLY A 19 29.81 2.13 -1.80
CA GLY A 19 29.42 2.10 -0.38
C GLY A 19 28.16 2.91 -0.06
N VAL A 20 27.79 3.89 -0.90
CA VAL A 20 26.61 4.72 -0.69
C VAL A 20 25.30 3.92 -0.70
N PHE A 21 25.25 2.81 -1.43
CA PHE A 21 24.06 1.94 -1.48
C PHE A 21 23.75 1.22 -0.16
N GLN A 22 24.70 1.18 0.78
CA GLN A 22 24.47 0.60 2.10
C GLN A 22 23.62 1.52 2.99
N PHE A 23 23.63 2.83 2.74
CA PHE A 23 22.87 3.79 3.54
C PHE A 23 21.39 3.77 3.19
N ILE A 24 20.55 3.60 4.22
CA ILE A 24 19.09 3.56 4.06
C ILE A 24 18.53 4.86 3.49
N THR A 25 19.10 6.00 3.85
CA THR A 25 18.71 7.33 3.35
C THR A 25 18.92 7.47 1.85
N PHE A 26 20.07 6.99 1.35
CA PHE A 26 20.32 6.97 -0.10
C PHE A 26 19.33 6.09 -0.83
N ARG A 27 19.08 4.88 -0.33
CA ARG A 27 18.11 3.95 -0.94
C ARG A 27 16.69 4.49 -0.92
N ALA A 28 16.30 5.17 0.17
CA ALA A 28 14.99 5.81 0.27
C ALA A 28 14.85 6.96 -0.76
N ALA A 29 15.86 7.82 -0.90
CA ALA A 29 15.87 8.87 -1.90
C ALA A 29 15.83 8.30 -3.32
N ALA A 30 16.62 7.27 -3.61
CA ALA A 30 16.64 6.60 -4.90
C ALA A 30 15.31 5.93 -5.22
N ALA A 31 14.65 5.30 -4.22
CA ALA A 31 13.31 4.74 -4.37
C ALA A 31 12.28 5.83 -4.68
N ALA A 32 12.31 6.95 -3.98
CA ALA A 32 11.40 8.09 -4.22
C ALA A 32 11.57 8.67 -5.64
N ILE A 33 12.81 8.88 -6.09
CA ILE A 33 13.09 9.34 -7.45
C ILE A 33 12.60 8.32 -8.48
N THR A 34 12.86 7.03 -8.25
CA THR A 34 12.40 5.95 -9.15
C THR A 34 10.88 5.91 -9.20
N ALA A 35 10.18 6.06 -8.07
CA ALA A 35 8.72 6.12 -8.00
C ALA A 35 8.17 7.30 -8.81
N MET A 36 8.79 8.47 -8.68
CA MET A 36 8.42 9.66 -9.44
C MET A 36 8.60 9.44 -10.95
N ILE A 37 9.73 8.88 -11.38
CA ILE A 37 10.01 8.56 -12.77
C ILE A 37 8.95 7.58 -13.32
N ILE A 38 8.67 6.50 -12.58
CA ILE A 38 7.65 5.53 -12.96
C ILE A 38 6.29 6.19 -13.11
N SER A 39 5.90 7.02 -12.15
CA SER A 39 4.62 7.74 -12.19
C SER A 39 4.50 8.65 -13.40
N PHE A 40 5.55 9.41 -13.72
CA PHE A 40 5.57 10.31 -14.88
C PHE A 40 5.49 9.58 -16.22
N PHE A 41 6.22 8.47 -16.37
CA PHE A 41 6.27 7.74 -17.65
C PHE A 41 5.15 6.72 -17.82
N LEU A 42 4.77 6.00 -16.77
CA LEU A 42 3.71 4.98 -16.83
C LEU A 42 2.33 5.58 -16.60
N GLY A 43 2.19 6.63 -15.79
CA GLY A 43 0.91 7.26 -15.47
C GLY A 43 0.11 7.64 -16.73
N PRO A 44 0.63 8.46 -17.63
CA PRO A 44 -0.07 8.84 -18.85
C PRO A 44 -0.45 7.66 -19.75
N LYS A 45 0.43 6.63 -19.82
CA LYS A 45 0.18 5.42 -20.62
C LYS A 45 -0.96 4.58 -20.02
N ILE A 46 -0.97 4.43 -18.70
CA ILE A 46 -2.03 3.71 -17.98
C ILE A 46 -3.34 4.47 -18.15
N ILE A 47 -3.36 5.79 -17.95
CA ILE A 47 -4.55 6.63 -18.11
C ILE A 47 -5.09 6.53 -19.54
N ALA A 48 -4.22 6.62 -20.56
CA ALA A 48 -4.63 6.50 -21.94
C ALA A 48 -5.24 5.13 -22.25
N LYS A 49 -4.65 4.06 -21.71
CA LYS A 49 -5.16 2.69 -21.85
C LYS A 49 -6.53 2.54 -21.17
N LEU A 50 -6.69 3.07 -19.96
CA LEU A 50 -7.94 3.04 -19.21
C LEU A 50 -9.04 3.82 -19.95
N LYS A 51 -8.75 5.02 -20.46
CA LYS A 51 -9.67 5.81 -21.29
C LYS A 51 -10.09 5.07 -22.56
N LYS A 52 -9.13 4.42 -23.25
CA LYS A 52 -9.43 3.64 -24.47
C LYS A 52 -10.34 2.44 -24.20
N MET A 53 -10.27 1.85 -23.00
CA MET A 53 -11.17 0.77 -22.59
C MET A 53 -12.55 1.28 -22.18
N GLN A 54 -12.82 2.59 -22.31
CA GLN A 54 -14.06 3.26 -21.89
C GLN A 54 -14.39 3.01 -20.41
N ILE A 55 -13.34 2.88 -19.59
CA ILE A 55 -13.43 2.70 -18.16
C ILE A 55 -13.55 4.10 -17.53
N GLY A 56 -14.65 4.79 -17.80
CA GLY A 56 -15.03 6.02 -17.12
C GLY A 56 -16.16 5.73 -16.15
N GLU A 57 -16.13 6.34 -14.98
CA GLU A 57 -17.29 6.35 -14.11
C GLU A 57 -18.38 7.12 -14.85
N GLN A 58 -19.41 6.43 -15.31
CA GLN A 58 -20.64 7.10 -15.71
C GLN A 58 -21.13 7.79 -14.44
N ALA A 59 -21.14 9.13 -14.47
CA ALA A 59 -21.71 9.92 -13.39
C ALA A 59 -23.05 9.28 -13.04
N LYS A 60 -23.22 8.83 -11.80
CA LYS A 60 -24.48 8.26 -11.35
C LYS A 60 -25.56 9.27 -11.67
N THR A 61 -26.44 8.93 -12.58
CA THR A 61 -27.60 9.75 -12.99
C THR A 61 -28.41 10.25 -11.80
N GLU A 62 -28.37 9.52 -10.68
CA GLU A 62 -29.00 9.87 -9.41
C GLU A 62 -28.40 11.11 -8.70
N LEU A 63 -27.13 11.48 -9.02
CA LEU A 63 -26.51 12.70 -8.48
C LEU A 63 -26.75 13.93 -9.39
N MET A 64 -27.05 13.72 -10.66
CA MET A 64 -27.47 14.79 -11.56
C MET A 64 -28.81 15.38 -11.15
N ASP A 65 -29.73 14.57 -10.61
CA ASP A 65 -31.03 15.03 -10.12
C ASP A 65 -30.96 15.92 -8.86
N LYS A 66 -29.82 15.93 -8.17
CA LYS A 66 -29.63 16.75 -6.93
C LYS A 66 -28.84 18.04 -7.15
N GLY A 67 -28.63 18.47 -8.39
CA GLY A 67 -27.99 19.78 -8.68
C GLY A 67 -26.49 19.87 -8.29
N LEU A 68 -25.89 18.80 -7.84
CA LEU A 68 -24.44 18.71 -7.60
C LEU A 68 -23.74 18.39 -8.93
N HIS A 69 -23.36 19.44 -9.65
CA HIS A 69 -22.56 19.36 -10.88
C HIS A 69 -21.14 18.88 -10.58
N LEU A 70 -20.98 17.62 -10.20
CA LEU A 70 -19.70 16.96 -10.20
C LEU A 70 -19.40 16.51 -11.64
N ASN A 71 -18.62 17.32 -12.35
CA ASN A 71 -18.15 17.06 -13.71
C ASN A 71 -17.12 15.89 -13.69
N LYS A 72 -17.58 14.69 -13.30
CA LYS A 72 -16.77 13.44 -13.32
C LYS A 72 -16.84 12.69 -14.66
N ALA A 73 -17.53 13.27 -15.65
CA ALA A 73 -17.61 12.68 -16.97
C ALA A 73 -16.22 12.66 -17.62
N GLY A 74 -15.63 11.46 -17.72
CA GLY A 74 -14.35 11.24 -18.40
C GLY A 74 -13.13 11.05 -17.50
N THR A 75 -13.25 11.10 -16.16
CA THR A 75 -12.16 10.73 -15.26
C THR A 75 -12.07 9.21 -15.20
N PRO A 76 -10.95 8.58 -15.63
CA PRO A 76 -10.81 7.13 -15.56
C PRO A 76 -10.73 6.67 -14.10
N THR A 77 -11.51 5.66 -13.76
CA THR A 77 -11.36 4.91 -12.51
C THR A 77 -10.11 4.02 -12.56
N MET A 78 -9.74 3.37 -11.47
CA MET A 78 -8.55 2.50 -11.34
C MET A 78 -7.20 3.25 -11.32
N GLY A 79 -7.19 4.53 -10.95
CA GLY A 79 -5.94 5.32 -10.78
C GLY A 79 -4.99 4.72 -9.72
N GLY A 80 -5.52 3.98 -8.75
CA GLY A 80 -4.74 3.24 -7.75
C GLY A 80 -3.69 2.30 -8.33
N LEU A 81 -3.86 1.86 -9.58
CA LEU A 81 -2.89 1.01 -10.26
C LEU A 81 -1.56 1.75 -10.53
N ILE A 82 -1.63 3.06 -10.79
CA ILE A 82 -0.45 3.92 -10.95
C ILE A 82 0.28 4.04 -9.61
N VAL A 83 -0.47 4.27 -8.53
CA VAL A 83 0.08 4.38 -7.18
C VAL A 83 0.75 3.08 -6.77
N LEU A 84 0.09 1.93 -6.95
CA LEU A 84 0.63 0.62 -6.62
C LEU A 84 1.92 0.29 -7.38
N THR A 85 1.94 0.52 -8.69
CA THR A 85 3.14 0.26 -9.50
C THR A 85 4.29 1.18 -9.11
N SER A 86 4.01 2.47 -8.87
CA SER A 86 5.00 3.47 -8.47
C SER A 86 5.53 3.24 -7.04
N LEU A 87 4.81 2.52 -6.20
CA LEU A 87 5.22 2.20 -4.84
C LEU A 87 5.92 0.84 -4.76
N LEU A 88 5.33 -0.20 -5.34
CA LEU A 88 5.84 -1.57 -5.20
C LEU A 88 7.14 -1.80 -5.98
N ILE A 89 7.24 -1.29 -7.22
CA ILE A 89 8.43 -1.51 -8.05
C ILE A 89 9.68 -0.90 -7.42
N PRO A 90 9.72 0.38 -7.02
CA PRO A 90 10.89 0.94 -6.35
C PRO A 90 11.19 0.27 -5.01
N SER A 91 10.17 -0.09 -4.24
CA SER A 91 10.36 -0.81 -2.98
C SER A 91 11.09 -2.14 -3.18
N ILE A 92 10.68 -2.95 -4.18
CA ILE A 92 11.35 -4.21 -4.51
C ILE A 92 12.77 -3.99 -5.04
N LEU A 93 13.02 -2.90 -5.77
CA LEU A 93 14.34 -2.60 -6.33
C LEU A 93 15.34 -2.16 -5.27
N TRP A 94 14.94 -1.25 -4.37
CA TRP A 94 15.84 -0.53 -3.48
C TRP A 94 15.81 -1.02 -2.02
N ALA A 95 14.73 -1.65 -1.57
CA ALA A 95 14.65 -2.10 -0.18
C ALA A 95 15.44 -3.39 0.05
N ASP A 96 15.80 -3.61 1.30
CA ASP A 96 16.43 -4.84 1.74
C ASP A 96 15.37 -5.94 1.94
N MET A 97 15.30 -6.84 0.96
CA MET A 97 14.36 -7.97 0.96
C MET A 97 14.73 -9.07 1.96
N LYS A 98 15.83 -8.93 2.73
CA LYS A 98 16.10 -9.81 3.88
C LYS A 98 15.38 -9.36 5.14
N ASN A 99 14.95 -8.10 5.16
CA ASN A 99 14.24 -7.53 6.29
C ASN A 99 12.75 -7.95 6.25
N MET A 100 12.30 -8.67 7.28
CA MET A 100 10.93 -9.16 7.35
C MET A 100 9.87 -8.06 7.40
N TYR A 101 10.18 -6.91 8.01
CA TYR A 101 9.28 -5.75 7.99
C TYR A 101 9.00 -5.28 6.56
N VAL A 102 10.04 -5.23 5.72
CA VAL A 102 9.90 -4.84 4.31
C VAL A 102 9.05 -5.84 3.54
N ILE A 103 9.30 -7.13 3.73
CA ILE A 103 8.52 -8.19 3.08
C ILE A 103 7.05 -8.07 3.44
N MET A 104 6.74 -7.91 4.72
CA MET A 104 5.36 -7.81 5.20
C MET A 104 4.65 -6.55 4.69
N ILE A 105 5.32 -5.40 4.67
CA ILE A 105 4.73 -4.18 4.12
C ILE A 105 4.42 -4.35 2.63
N ILE A 106 5.34 -4.90 1.84
CA ILE A 106 5.13 -5.16 0.41
C ILE A 106 3.97 -6.14 0.21
N LEU A 107 3.92 -7.21 0.99
CA LEU A 107 2.87 -8.24 0.91
C LEU A 107 1.49 -7.65 1.25
N VAL A 108 1.38 -6.91 2.35
CA VAL A 108 0.12 -6.27 2.77
C VAL A 108 -0.34 -5.26 1.72
N THR A 109 0.58 -4.43 1.22
CA THR A 109 0.27 -3.42 0.19
C THR A 109 -0.18 -4.07 -1.11
N ALA A 110 0.53 -5.10 -1.57
CA ALA A 110 0.17 -5.83 -2.78
C ALA A 110 -1.19 -6.52 -2.63
N TRP A 111 -1.44 -7.18 -1.50
CA TRP A 111 -2.70 -7.87 -1.24
C TRP A 111 -3.90 -6.93 -1.19
N LEU A 112 -3.80 -5.84 -0.41
CA LEU A 112 -4.86 -4.83 -0.36
C LEU A 112 -5.05 -4.15 -1.71
N GLY A 113 -3.97 -3.95 -2.46
CA GLY A 113 -4.02 -3.47 -3.83
C GLY A 113 -4.77 -4.41 -4.78
N VAL A 114 -4.57 -5.72 -4.66
CA VAL A 114 -5.33 -6.72 -5.43
C VAL A 114 -6.82 -6.69 -5.06
N VAL A 115 -7.14 -6.59 -3.77
CA VAL A 115 -8.55 -6.49 -3.31
C VAL A 115 -9.21 -5.23 -3.88
N GLY A 116 -8.52 -4.06 -3.84
CA GLY A 116 -9.01 -2.83 -4.43
C GLY A 116 -9.15 -2.91 -5.95
N PHE A 117 -8.15 -3.48 -6.62
CA PHE A 117 -8.20 -3.70 -8.07
C PHE A 117 -9.37 -4.59 -8.49
N LEU A 118 -9.65 -5.68 -7.75
CA LEU A 118 -10.80 -6.54 -8.02
C LEU A 118 -12.13 -5.82 -7.83
N ASP A 119 -12.24 -4.96 -6.82
CA ASP A 119 -13.43 -4.13 -6.60
C ASP A 119 -13.69 -3.23 -7.81
N ASP A 120 -12.69 -2.50 -8.26
CA ASP A 120 -12.78 -1.61 -9.43
C ASP A 120 -13.00 -2.39 -10.73
N TYR A 121 -12.32 -3.52 -10.91
CA TYR A 121 -12.48 -4.36 -12.09
C TYR A 121 -13.92 -4.88 -12.23
N LEU A 122 -14.53 -5.31 -11.14
CA LEU A 122 -15.91 -5.78 -11.15
C LEU A 122 -16.89 -4.65 -11.45
N LYS A 123 -16.68 -3.45 -10.89
CA LYS A 123 -17.52 -2.27 -11.16
C LYS A 123 -17.48 -1.85 -12.61
N VAL A 124 -16.28 -1.77 -13.15
CA VAL A 124 -16.01 -1.10 -14.42
C VAL A 124 -16.11 -2.06 -15.60
N ILE A 125 -15.43 -3.20 -15.54
CA ILE A 125 -15.37 -4.15 -16.67
C ILE A 125 -16.56 -5.08 -16.67
N LYS A 126 -16.93 -5.60 -15.51
CA LYS A 126 -18.11 -6.50 -15.39
C LYS A 126 -19.41 -5.73 -15.24
N LYS A 127 -19.37 -4.39 -15.15
CA LYS A 127 -20.53 -3.49 -15.01
C LYS A 127 -21.44 -3.90 -13.84
N LEU A 128 -20.85 -4.41 -12.76
CA LEU A 128 -21.54 -4.74 -11.53
C LEU A 128 -21.61 -3.50 -10.63
N PRO A 129 -22.76 -2.86 -10.44
CA PRO A 129 -22.86 -1.56 -9.76
C PRO A 129 -22.31 -1.57 -8.32
N LYS A 130 -22.39 -2.71 -7.67
CA LYS A 130 -21.93 -2.90 -6.27
C LYS A 130 -20.46 -3.29 -6.17
N GLY A 131 -19.78 -3.57 -7.29
CA GLY A 131 -18.39 -4.03 -7.30
C GLY A 131 -18.20 -5.34 -6.51
N LEU A 132 -17.10 -5.44 -5.78
CA LEU A 132 -16.86 -6.55 -4.86
C LEU A 132 -17.84 -6.45 -3.68
N ILE A 133 -18.59 -7.53 -3.43
CA ILE A 133 -19.52 -7.57 -2.30
C ILE A 133 -18.73 -7.29 -1.01
N GLY A 134 -19.19 -6.37 -0.16
CA GLY A 134 -18.49 -5.90 1.03
C GLY A 134 -17.96 -7.02 1.94
N ARG A 135 -18.66 -8.16 2.01
CA ARG A 135 -18.21 -9.34 2.76
C ARG A 135 -16.88 -9.88 2.27
N TYR A 136 -16.65 -9.99 0.96
CA TYR A 136 -15.39 -10.49 0.41
C TYR A 136 -14.25 -9.50 0.58
N LYS A 137 -14.56 -8.20 0.51
CA LYS A 137 -13.58 -7.15 0.80
C LYS A 137 -13.09 -7.24 2.25
N ILE A 138 -14.04 -7.34 3.20
CA ILE A 138 -13.72 -7.48 4.63
C ILE A 138 -12.98 -8.80 4.90
N LEU A 139 -13.39 -9.92 4.29
CA LEU A 139 -12.67 -11.19 4.41
C LEU A 139 -11.22 -11.09 3.92
N GLY A 140 -10.98 -10.41 2.79
CA GLY A 140 -9.62 -10.16 2.29
C GLY A 140 -8.78 -9.33 3.26
N GLN A 141 -9.36 -8.30 3.88
CA GLN A 141 -8.70 -7.44 4.87
C GLN A 141 -8.41 -8.21 6.16
N ILE A 142 -9.38 -8.98 6.67
CA ILE A 142 -9.20 -9.84 7.84
C ILE A 142 -8.11 -10.88 7.58
N GLY A 143 -8.15 -11.53 6.41
CA GLY A 143 -7.16 -12.56 6.06
C GLY A 143 -5.72 -12.05 6.12
N ILE A 144 -5.44 -10.92 5.50
CA ILE A 144 -4.08 -10.35 5.54
C ILE A 144 -3.71 -9.82 6.93
N GLY A 145 -4.68 -9.27 7.67
CA GLY A 145 -4.49 -8.84 9.06
C GLY A 145 -4.14 -10.00 9.98
N LEU A 146 -4.80 -11.15 9.80
CA LEU A 146 -4.47 -12.38 10.54
C LEU A 146 -3.06 -12.88 10.20
N ILE A 147 -2.67 -12.88 8.92
CA ILE A 147 -1.31 -13.28 8.52
C ILE A 147 -0.28 -12.37 9.18
N LEU A 148 -0.46 -11.06 9.10
CA LEU A 148 0.47 -10.09 9.70
C LEU A 148 0.51 -10.22 11.23
N GLY A 149 -0.63 -10.17 11.90
CA GLY A 149 -0.71 -10.26 13.35
C GLY A 149 -0.17 -11.58 13.88
N SER A 150 -0.49 -12.70 13.23
CA SER A 150 0.03 -14.02 13.60
C SER A 150 1.53 -14.15 13.36
N SER A 151 2.05 -13.58 12.26
CA SER A 151 3.51 -13.63 12.01
C SER A 151 4.29 -12.87 13.08
N ILE A 152 3.79 -11.71 13.53
CA ILE A 152 4.42 -10.92 14.60
C ILE A 152 4.34 -11.66 15.95
N TYR A 153 3.20 -12.28 16.24
CA TYR A 153 2.98 -12.96 17.51
C TYR A 153 3.74 -14.30 17.63
N PHE A 154 3.64 -15.15 16.60
CA PHE A 154 4.23 -16.50 16.65
C PHE A 154 5.68 -16.57 16.20
N PHE A 155 6.13 -15.64 15.35
CA PHE A 155 7.46 -15.64 14.74
C PHE A 155 8.17 -14.29 14.88
N PRO A 156 8.21 -13.68 16.08
CA PRO A 156 8.79 -12.35 16.27
C PRO A 156 10.29 -12.29 15.93
N GLU A 157 11.02 -13.38 16.13
CA GLU A 157 12.47 -13.46 15.85
C GLU A 157 12.80 -13.32 14.34
N LEU A 158 11.82 -13.54 13.45
CA LEU A 158 12.00 -13.29 12.01
C LEU A 158 12.16 -11.80 11.70
N TYR A 159 11.66 -10.92 12.57
CA TYR A 159 11.73 -9.46 12.38
C TYR A 159 13.03 -8.86 12.87
N SER A 160 13.44 -9.19 14.10
CA SER A 160 14.75 -8.84 14.65
C SER A 160 15.07 -9.65 15.90
N VAL A 161 16.35 -9.82 16.18
CA VAL A 161 16.81 -10.50 17.40
C VAL A 161 16.33 -9.73 18.64
N GLY A 162 15.67 -10.44 19.54
CA GLY A 162 15.12 -9.85 20.78
C GLY A 162 13.79 -9.11 20.61
N PHE A 163 13.23 -9.06 19.42
CA PHE A 163 11.93 -8.42 19.18
C PHE A 163 10.78 -9.12 19.94
N ALA A 164 10.90 -10.43 20.20
CA ALA A 164 9.90 -11.20 20.93
C ALA A 164 9.50 -10.57 22.27
N LYS A 165 10.44 -9.89 22.94
CA LYS A 165 10.18 -9.21 24.22
C LYS A 165 9.18 -8.05 24.11
N PHE A 166 9.05 -7.44 22.93
CA PHE A 166 8.25 -6.22 22.72
C PHE A 166 7.22 -6.39 21.60
N SER A 167 7.12 -7.57 20.99
CA SER A 167 6.33 -7.80 19.76
C SER A 167 4.85 -7.51 19.91
N THR A 168 4.29 -7.66 21.12
CA THR A 168 2.88 -7.42 21.45
C THR A 168 2.65 -6.16 22.28
N MET A 169 3.73 -5.40 22.55
CA MET A 169 3.65 -4.18 23.34
C MET A 169 3.39 -2.97 22.47
N THR A 170 2.57 -2.07 22.98
CA THR A 170 2.35 -0.73 22.41
C THR A 170 2.58 0.34 23.46
N THR A 171 3.20 1.45 23.05
CA THR A 171 3.35 2.61 23.91
C THR A 171 2.10 3.47 23.88
N VAL A 172 1.67 3.99 25.01
CA VAL A 172 0.56 4.93 25.06
C VAL A 172 1.05 6.32 24.65
N PRO A 173 0.42 6.96 23.64
CA PRO A 173 0.79 8.30 23.23
C PRO A 173 0.77 9.27 24.43
N PHE A 174 1.78 10.13 24.49
CA PHE A 174 1.97 11.14 25.56
C PHE A 174 2.34 10.60 26.95
N ALA A 175 2.43 9.28 27.13
CA ALA A 175 2.85 8.64 28.39
C ALA A 175 4.10 7.80 28.15
N LYS A 176 5.29 8.41 28.30
CA LYS A 176 6.59 7.88 27.87
C LYS A 176 6.94 6.49 28.41
N ASP A 177 6.52 6.18 29.64
CA ASP A 177 6.89 4.94 30.33
C ASP A 177 5.72 3.95 30.44
N LEU A 178 4.56 4.27 29.84
CA LEU A 178 3.38 3.41 29.90
C LEU A 178 3.31 2.53 28.66
N ASN A 179 3.71 1.27 28.85
CA ASN A 179 3.60 0.24 27.81
C ASN A 179 2.46 -0.70 28.18
N PHE A 180 1.64 -1.02 27.18
CA PHE A 180 0.56 -1.98 27.32
C PHE A 180 0.86 -3.22 26.47
N ASP A 181 0.90 -4.39 27.12
CA ASP A 181 1.07 -5.66 26.43
C ASP A 181 -0.28 -6.28 26.11
N PHE A 182 -0.58 -6.41 24.82
CA PHE A 182 -1.81 -7.01 24.33
C PHE A 182 -1.76 -8.55 24.32
N GLY A 183 -0.59 -9.16 24.43
CA GLY A 183 -0.45 -10.61 24.30
C GLY A 183 -1.14 -11.12 23.04
N ILE A 184 -1.95 -12.18 23.16
CA ILE A 184 -2.69 -12.77 22.02
C ILE A 184 -3.70 -11.81 21.38
N PHE A 185 -4.21 -10.82 22.14
CA PHE A 185 -5.13 -9.80 21.61
C PHE A 185 -4.47 -8.84 20.63
N TYR A 186 -3.14 -8.89 20.49
CA TYR A 186 -2.42 -8.17 19.45
C TYR A 186 -2.88 -8.57 18.04
N ILE A 187 -3.20 -9.86 17.82
CA ILE A 187 -3.67 -10.35 16.52
C ILE A 187 -5.00 -9.67 16.12
N PRO A 188 -6.09 -9.75 16.90
CA PRO A 188 -7.33 -9.05 16.53
C PRO A 188 -7.18 -7.53 16.49
N MET A 189 -6.28 -6.94 17.26
CA MET A 189 -5.98 -5.51 17.20
C MET A 189 -5.38 -5.13 15.83
N VAL A 190 -4.42 -5.89 15.32
CA VAL A 190 -3.84 -5.67 13.98
C VAL A 190 -4.90 -5.80 12.88
N VAL A 191 -5.75 -6.83 12.98
CA VAL A 191 -6.88 -7.03 12.06
C VAL A 191 -7.81 -5.83 12.07
N PHE A 192 -8.17 -5.36 13.27
CA PHE A 192 -9.05 -4.19 13.44
C PHE A 192 -8.45 -2.94 12.82
N ILE A 193 -7.18 -2.63 13.12
CA ILE A 193 -6.48 -1.44 12.59
C ILE A 193 -6.43 -1.50 11.07
N LEU A 194 -6.00 -2.61 10.47
CA LEU A 194 -5.93 -2.75 9.02
C LEU A 194 -7.29 -2.60 8.35
N THR A 195 -8.31 -3.24 8.91
CA THR A 195 -9.67 -3.18 8.36
C THR A 195 -10.25 -1.77 8.50
N ALA A 196 -10.10 -1.15 9.67
CA ALA A 196 -10.62 0.18 9.94
C ALA A 196 -9.96 1.25 9.04
N THR A 197 -8.62 1.26 8.98
CA THR A 197 -7.87 2.23 8.18
C THR A 197 -8.12 2.06 6.69
N SER A 198 -8.11 0.83 6.17
CA SER A 198 -8.38 0.55 4.76
C SER A 198 -9.79 1.00 4.34
N ASN A 199 -10.80 0.79 5.18
CA ASN A 199 -12.14 1.24 4.88
C ASN A 199 -12.33 2.75 5.08
N ALA A 200 -11.67 3.36 6.08
CA ALA A 200 -11.68 4.81 6.28
C ALA A 200 -11.10 5.55 5.07
N VAL A 201 -9.94 5.11 4.54
CA VAL A 201 -9.35 5.68 3.32
C VAL A 201 -10.28 5.50 2.13
N ASN A 202 -10.91 4.34 1.97
CA ASN A 202 -11.85 4.11 0.88
C ASN A 202 -13.11 5.00 0.96
N LEU A 203 -13.55 5.36 2.17
CA LEU A 203 -14.65 6.32 2.36
C LEU A 203 -14.21 7.76 2.04
N THR A 204 -12.96 8.10 2.32
CA THR A 204 -12.38 9.42 2.01
C THR A 204 -12.21 9.66 0.51
N ASP A 205 -12.07 8.58 -0.28
CA ASP A 205 -11.90 8.64 -1.75
C ASP A 205 -13.23 8.92 -2.50
N GLY A 206 -14.04 9.78 -1.93
CA GLY A 206 -15.33 10.23 -2.52
C GLY A 206 -15.20 11.41 -3.48
N LEU A 207 -14.14 12.21 -3.38
CA LEU A 207 -13.87 13.39 -4.19
C LEU A 207 -12.49 13.29 -4.84
N ASP A 208 -12.38 13.77 -6.09
CA ASP A 208 -11.13 13.74 -6.83
C ASP A 208 -10.02 14.52 -6.08
N GLY A 209 -8.92 13.84 -5.80
CA GLY A 209 -7.76 14.40 -5.11
C GLY A 209 -7.86 14.46 -3.58
N LEU A 210 -9.02 14.19 -2.95
CA LEU A 210 -9.17 14.29 -1.51
C LEU A 210 -8.32 13.25 -0.78
N ALA A 211 -8.44 11.98 -1.15
CA ALA A 211 -7.68 10.90 -0.52
C ALA A 211 -6.18 11.08 -0.72
N ILE A 212 -5.74 11.35 -1.96
CA ILE A 212 -4.32 11.51 -2.26
C ILE A 212 -3.73 12.78 -1.65
N GLY A 213 -4.52 13.87 -1.58
CA GLY A 213 -4.12 15.12 -0.92
C GLY A 213 -3.93 14.95 0.58
N THR A 214 -4.84 14.26 1.27
CA THR A 214 -4.74 14.01 2.71
C THR A 214 -3.62 13.05 3.09
N VAL A 215 -3.25 12.12 2.21
CA VAL A 215 -2.12 11.19 2.45
C VAL A 215 -0.76 11.86 2.20
N SER A 216 -0.70 12.95 1.41
CA SER A 216 0.55 13.65 1.08
C SER A 216 0.94 14.75 2.09
N ILE A 217 0.11 15.06 3.07
CA ILE A 217 0.39 15.98 4.18
C ILE A 217 0.97 15.21 5.37
#